data_4f36e9da9cc6e0795a86e7f8e75e9970
#
_entry.id   4f36e9da9cc6e0795a86e7f8e75e9970
#
_cell.length_a   1.000
_cell.length_b   1.000
_cell.length_c   1.000
_cell.angle_alpha   90.00
_cell.angle_beta   90.00
_cell.angle_gamma   90.00
#
_symmetry.space_group_name_H-M   'P 1'
#
loop_
_entity.id
_entity.type
_entity.pdbx_description
1 polymer ?
#
loop_
_entity_poly.entity_id
_entity_poly.type
_entity_poly.pdbx_seq_one_letter_code
_entity_poly.pdbx_strand_id
1 'polypeptide(L)'
;CMNVGYPGKFYAPVYHTSFRKEVILPTETPIEWTSTGKVKVSVNGKETGNSDKSSLTLPKGKSILLFKVETENDLPAIKVSFNGKVSTDNWKASMDGTEWNIAETSPVFGTAGRMPLDDPETEVTIHPVSILPIRNAAVENQIIKIQKNGYILVDFFHIEVGKVSFIAKGEGKLTAFVGESPEEALNENTKLFEQYPIESYSLTEGEQQIILPERAVRYLKIFSDKECEISDVKFKAKIWPVDFLMSFECNDERMNNIWNASVASLHTSTHGFYLDGIKRDYLPWSMDAVLSTFAGDYLFGDERVSRNSLSVAMLPLNPQKTDLGIPDYPLHALIGFNHYYQRYGDFNTILSYRDRIEQLLKLYETLQDERGFISANVGVSWGFVPGWATRRGPDKKGTPTYAQIMLYYNYQIGADFSEKWGDRKSARHYRMKAEALKKSIIKHFWNEEQGLFINGYTKDGKLDTVISHHAQYWAILAGIFPKERYDHLFEVLPTIPYYHDYVSYEKG
;
A
#
# COMPACT_ATOMS: atom_id res chain seq x y z
N CYS A 1 -1.67 5.91 -4.99
CA CYS A 1 -0.74 4.98 -5.68
C CYS A 1 -1.02 4.76 -7.16
N MET A 2 -1.85 5.58 -7.79
CA MET A 2 -2.27 5.33 -9.19
C MET A 2 -1.27 5.77 -10.25
N ASN A 3 -0.19 6.45 -9.90
CA ASN A 3 0.90 6.74 -10.82
C ASN A 3 2.22 6.13 -10.37
N VAL A 4 2.11 5.20 -9.47
CA VAL A 4 3.25 4.46 -9.03
C VAL A 4 3.52 3.48 -10.15
N GLY A 5 4.52 3.73 -10.97
CA GLY A 5 4.91 2.83 -12.06
C GLY A 5 5.27 1.46 -11.50
N TYR A 6 5.35 0.47 -12.35
CA TYR A 6 5.66 -0.91 -12.00
C TYR A 6 6.85 -1.03 -11.02
N PRO A 7 6.87 -2.03 -10.13
CA PRO A 7 7.83 -2.21 -9.03
C PRO A 7 9.31 -1.98 -9.35
N GLY A 8 9.73 -2.28 -10.56
CA GLY A 8 11.11 -2.03 -10.98
C GLY A 8 11.56 -0.56 -10.92
N LYS A 9 10.63 0.39 -10.72
CA LYS A 9 10.94 1.82 -10.52
C LYS A 9 10.90 2.25 -9.06
N PHE A 10 10.35 1.43 -8.16
CA PHE A 10 10.25 1.73 -6.73
C PHE A 10 11.49 1.39 -5.94
N TYR A 11 12.31 0.55 -6.48
CA TYR A 11 13.64 0.28 -5.95
C TYR A 11 14.68 1.31 -6.43
N ALA A 12 14.23 2.52 -6.82
CA ALA A 12 15.16 3.63 -6.91
C ALA A 12 15.71 3.83 -5.49
N PRO A 13 17.02 3.65 -5.28
CA PRO A 13 17.58 3.71 -3.93
C PRO A 13 17.43 5.10 -3.30
N VAL A 14 17.02 6.08 -4.09
CA VAL A 14 16.88 7.47 -3.66
C VAL A 14 15.72 8.14 -4.40
N TYR A 15 14.79 8.71 -3.64
CA TYR A 15 13.68 9.50 -4.17
C TYR A 15 14.02 10.99 -4.08
N HIS A 16 13.70 11.73 -5.15
CA HIS A 16 13.92 13.17 -5.24
C HIS A 16 12.62 13.90 -5.47
N THR A 17 12.37 14.96 -4.70
CA THR A 17 11.29 15.91 -4.96
C THR A 17 11.73 17.33 -4.63
N SER A 18 11.41 18.24 -5.52
CA SER A 18 11.62 19.68 -5.33
C SER A 18 10.31 20.33 -4.93
N PHE A 19 10.30 21.12 -3.84
CA PHE A 19 9.17 21.91 -3.39
C PHE A 19 9.49 23.38 -3.56
N ARG A 20 8.58 24.15 -4.17
CA ARG A 20 8.77 25.56 -4.47
C ARG A 20 7.61 26.40 -3.94
N LYS A 21 7.95 27.55 -3.35
CA LYS A 21 6.98 28.56 -2.94
C LYS A 21 7.50 29.95 -3.24
N GLU A 22 6.62 30.80 -3.75
CA GLU A 22 6.84 32.24 -3.85
C GLU A 22 6.12 32.95 -2.71
N VAL A 23 6.82 33.84 -2.00
CA VAL A 23 6.27 34.62 -0.88
C VAL A 23 6.61 36.10 -1.03
N ILE A 24 5.70 36.98 -0.56
CA ILE A 24 5.93 38.41 -0.43
C ILE A 24 5.78 38.75 1.06
N LEU A 25 6.87 39.13 1.70
CA LEU A 25 6.94 39.33 3.13
C LEU A 25 6.99 40.81 3.48
N PRO A 26 6.16 41.29 4.42
CA PRO A 26 6.14 42.70 4.84
C PRO A 26 7.37 43.10 5.66
N THR A 27 8.00 42.15 6.31
CA THR A 27 9.18 42.34 7.18
C THR A 27 10.13 41.16 7.00
N GLU A 28 11.32 41.26 7.56
CA GLU A 28 12.20 40.09 7.74
C GLU A 28 11.47 38.99 8.53
N THR A 29 11.50 37.77 8.04
CA THR A 29 10.68 36.68 8.57
C THR A 29 11.52 35.41 8.79
N PRO A 30 11.66 34.91 10.02
CA PRO A 30 12.29 33.63 10.27
C PRO A 30 11.43 32.50 9.74
N ILE A 31 12.09 31.53 9.09
CA ILE A 31 11.50 30.26 8.69
C ILE A 31 12.27 29.11 9.30
N GLU A 32 11.54 28.07 9.62
CA GLU A 32 12.06 26.80 10.09
C GLU A 32 11.47 25.68 9.24
N TRP A 33 12.22 24.59 9.07
CA TRP A 33 11.73 23.43 8.33
C TRP A 33 12.19 22.13 8.91
N THR A 34 11.43 21.08 8.62
CA THR A 34 11.81 19.69 8.74
C THR A 34 11.56 18.98 7.42
N SER A 35 12.27 17.89 7.14
CA SER A 35 12.12 17.08 5.94
C SER A 35 12.24 15.60 6.27
N THR A 36 11.69 14.75 5.40
CA THR A 36 11.81 13.29 5.51
C THR A 36 13.19 12.75 5.13
N GLY A 37 14.07 13.58 4.60
CA GLY A 37 15.41 13.17 4.17
C GLY A 37 16.38 14.34 4.09
N LYS A 38 17.49 14.13 3.38
CA LYS A 38 18.45 15.18 3.11
C LYS A 38 17.79 16.30 2.33
N VAL A 39 17.96 17.54 2.76
CA VAL A 39 17.37 18.70 2.12
C VAL A 39 18.44 19.72 1.74
N LYS A 40 18.29 20.31 0.54
CA LYS A 40 19.01 21.51 0.11
C LYS A 40 18.00 22.62 -0.08
N VAL A 41 18.26 23.75 0.54
CA VAL A 41 17.35 24.91 0.52
C VAL A 41 18.02 26.06 -0.23
N SER A 42 17.31 26.61 -1.21
CA SER A 42 17.72 27.82 -1.91
C SER A 42 16.67 28.92 -1.80
N VAL A 43 17.14 30.15 -1.68
CA VAL A 43 16.33 31.37 -1.71
C VAL A 43 16.79 32.21 -2.90
N ASN A 44 15.86 32.55 -3.78
CA ASN A 44 16.13 33.31 -5.01
C ASN A 44 17.28 32.72 -5.86
N GLY A 45 17.35 31.38 -5.91
CA GLY A 45 18.35 30.63 -6.67
C GLY A 45 19.72 30.46 -5.98
N LYS A 46 19.92 31.07 -4.82
CA LYS A 46 21.15 30.91 -4.03
C LYS A 46 20.93 29.87 -2.94
N GLU A 47 21.78 28.84 -2.87
CA GLU A 47 21.75 27.85 -1.81
C GLU A 47 22.09 28.50 -0.45
N THR A 48 21.23 28.35 0.53
CA THR A 48 21.29 29.05 1.82
C THR A 48 21.10 28.16 3.03
N GLY A 49 20.68 26.92 2.84
CA GLY A 49 20.45 25.95 3.91
C GLY A 49 20.50 24.50 3.42
N ASN A 50 20.67 23.59 4.34
CA ASN A 50 20.73 22.14 4.12
C ASN A 50 20.16 21.38 5.33
N SER A 51 20.38 20.07 5.42
CA SER A 51 19.91 19.22 6.52
C SER A 51 20.51 19.60 7.88
N ASP A 52 21.70 20.19 7.91
CA ASP A 52 22.37 20.56 9.17
C ASP A 52 21.86 21.91 9.72
N LYS A 53 21.21 22.71 8.86
CA LYS A 53 20.67 24.02 9.21
C LYS A 53 19.20 24.06 8.85
N SER A 54 18.36 23.90 9.83
CA SER A 54 16.89 23.80 9.69
C SER A 54 16.14 25.14 9.85
N SER A 55 16.84 26.28 9.83
CA SER A 55 16.23 27.61 9.91
C SER A 55 17.04 28.67 9.19
N LEU A 56 16.37 29.72 8.73
CA LEU A 56 16.97 30.93 8.21
C LEU A 56 15.99 32.12 8.33
N THR A 57 16.47 33.34 8.14
CA THR A 57 15.63 34.55 8.06
C THR A 57 15.52 35.00 6.61
N LEU A 58 14.28 35.11 6.12
CA LEU A 58 14.00 35.65 4.80
C LEU A 58 13.95 37.19 4.86
N PRO A 59 14.47 37.89 3.83
CA PRO A 59 14.40 39.35 3.77
C PRO A 59 12.95 39.83 3.51
N LYS A 60 12.71 41.09 3.86
CA LYS A 60 11.50 41.80 3.43
C LYS A 60 11.40 41.81 1.89
N GLY A 61 10.19 41.64 1.35
CA GLY A 61 9.90 41.66 -0.07
C GLY A 61 9.66 40.28 -0.66
N LYS A 62 9.88 40.15 -1.96
CA LYS A 62 9.63 38.90 -2.70
C LYS A 62 10.79 37.91 -2.51
N SER A 63 10.45 36.69 -2.16
CA SER A 63 11.40 35.59 -2.09
C SER A 63 10.81 34.35 -2.77
N ILE A 64 11.66 33.60 -3.49
CA ILE A 64 11.35 32.31 -4.07
C ILE A 64 12.13 31.26 -3.28
N LEU A 65 11.41 30.41 -2.60
CA LEU A 65 11.94 29.26 -1.84
C LEU A 65 11.97 28.03 -2.72
N LEU A 66 13.03 27.26 -2.65
CA LEU A 66 13.16 25.96 -3.27
C LEU A 66 13.82 24.98 -2.29
N PHE A 67 13.10 23.91 -1.94
CA PHE A 67 13.56 22.81 -1.12
C PHE A 67 13.73 21.60 -2.03
N LYS A 68 14.95 21.06 -2.16
CA LYS A 68 15.22 19.80 -2.83
C LYS A 68 15.42 18.74 -1.78
N VAL A 69 14.47 17.79 -1.70
CA VAL A 69 14.49 16.71 -0.72
C VAL A 69 14.91 15.42 -1.41
N GLU A 70 15.82 14.71 -0.78
CA GLU A 70 16.34 13.41 -1.18
C GLU A 70 16.13 12.44 -0.03
N THR A 71 15.42 11.33 -0.26
CA THR A 71 15.14 10.31 0.76
C THR A 71 15.51 8.92 0.25
N GLU A 72 15.98 8.09 1.17
CA GLU A 72 16.13 6.64 0.97
C GLU A 72 14.97 5.95 1.68
N ASN A 73 14.16 5.17 0.95
CA ASN A 73 13.06 4.37 1.49
C ASN A 73 11.87 5.15 2.08
N ASP A 74 11.70 6.44 1.76
CA ASP A 74 10.61 7.25 2.26
C ASP A 74 10.07 8.21 1.19
N LEU A 75 8.86 8.76 1.40
CA LEU A 75 8.34 9.79 0.52
C LEU A 75 8.98 11.14 0.83
N PRO A 76 9.56 11.83 -0.18
CA PRO A 76 10.08 13.17 0.03
C PRO A 76 8.97 14.13 0.48
N ALA A 77 9.13 14.71 1.66
CA ALA A 77 8.19 15.67 2.22
C ALA A 77 8.90 16.76 3.00
N ILE A 78 8.25 17.94 3.14
CA ILE A 78 8.72 19.06 3.95
C ILE A 78 7.59 19.62 4.82
N LYS A 79 7.96 20.13 5.98
CA LYS A 79 7.14 20.99 6.81
C LYS A 79 7.89 22.30 6.99
N VAL A 80 7.29 23.41 6.59
CA VAL A 80 7.90 24.74 6.70
C VAL A 80 7.01 25.65 7.53
N SER A 81 7.59 26.33 8.51
CA SER A 81 6.90 27.35 9.30
C SER A 81 7.49 28.73 9.06
N PHE A 82 6.63 29.73 9.05
CA PHE A 82 6.96 31.16 9.00
C PHE A 82 6.55 31.78 10.33
N ASN A 83 7.48 32.35 11.08
CA ASN A 83 7.23 32.86 12.43
C ASN A 83 6.53 31.82 13.33
N GLY A 84 6.93 30.54 13.27
CA GLY A 84 6.31 29.45 14.00
C GLY A 84 4.96 28.95 13.47
N LYS A 85 4.41 29.57 12.41
CA LYS A 85 3.14 29.14 11.81
C LYS A 85 3.38 28.31 10.56
N VAL A 86 2.86 27.08 10.56
CA VAL A 86 3.02 26.15 9.42
C VAL A 86 2.35 26.67 8.16
N SER A 87 3.06 26.59 7.04
CA SER A 87 2.59 27.01 5.72
C SER A 87 2.08 25.81 4.94
N THR A 88 0.82 25.83 4.56
CA THR A 88 0.13 24.74 3.86
C THR A 88 -0.37 25.11 2.46
N ASP A 89 -0.33 26.38 2.09
CA ASP A 89 -0.92 26.90 0.86
C ASP A 89 0.12 27.25 -0.21
N ASN A 90 -0.27 27.18 -1.48
CA ASN A 90 0.50 27.66 -2.64
C ASN A 90 1.90 27.05 -2.81
N TRP A 91 2.13 25.87 -2.29
CA TRP A 91 3.32 25.10 -2.60
C TRP A 91 3.17 24.37 -3.94
N LYS A 92 4.27 24.29 -4.68
CA LYS A 92 4.38 23.46 -5.89
C LYS A 92 5.44 22.40 -5.68
N ALA A 93 5.20 21.19 -6.22
CA ALA A 93 6.12 20.07 -6.19
C ALA A 93 6.50 19.64 -7.60
N SER A 94 7.71 19.16 -7.75
CA SER A 94 8.25 18.61 -9.02
C SER A 94 9.24 17.48 -8.73
N MET A 95 9.17 16.42 -9.50
CA MET A 95 10.13 15.31 -9.44
C MET A 95 11.39 15.58 -10.28
N ASP A 96 11.27 16.32 -11.36
CA ASP A 96 12.32 16.58 -12.35
C ASP A 96 12.78 18.04 -12.42
N GLY A 97 12.10 18.95 -11.71
CA GLY A 97 12.37 20.39 -11.71
C GLY A 97 11.83 21.14 -12.93
N THR A 98 11.15 20.45 -13.86
CA THR A 98 10.59 21.04 -15.09
C THR A 98 9.07 21.16 -15.04
N GLU A 99 8.39 20.08 -14.68
CA GLU A 99 6.93 20.07 -14.49
C GLU A 99 6.58 20.32 -13.02
N TRP A 100 5.79 21.36 -12.77
CA TRP A 100 5.39 21.81 -11.42
C TRP A 100 3.90 21.66 -11.21
N ASN A 101 3.53 20.81 -10.26
CA ASN A 101 2.15 20.61 -9.83
C ASN A 101 1.92 21.26 -8.47
N ILE A 102 0.65 21.50 -8.11
CA ILE A 102 0.30 21.96 -6.76
C ILE A 102 0.71 20.85 -5.78
N ALA A 103 1.52 21.23 -4.79
CA ALA A 103 1.88 20.31 -3.71
C ALA A 103 0.68 20.13 -2.77
N GLU A 104 0.41 18.88 -2.44
CA GLU A 104 -0.68 18.54 -1.54
C GLU A 104 -0.22 18.57 -0.09
N THR A 105 -1.14 18.97 0.78
CA THR A 105 -0.94 18.92 2.22
C THR A 105 -1.59 17.66 2.75
N SER A 106 -0.82 16.80 3.40
CA SER A 106 -1.36 15.66 4.13
C SER A 106 -1.49 16.01 5.62
N PRO A 107 -2.58 15.66 6.29
CA PRO A 107 -2.68 15.80 7.74
C PRO A 107 -1.63 14.97 8.48
N VAL A 108 -1.21 13.85 7.89
CA VAL A 108 -0.10 13.03 8.42
C VAL A 108 1.23 13.78 8.33
N PHE A 109 1.44 14.58 7.27
CA PHE A 109 2.67 15.33 7.02
C PHE A 109 2.61 16.78 7.50
N GLY A 110 1.43 17.38 7.63
CA GLY A 110 1.27 18.82 7.83
C GLY A 110 0.75 19.25 9.19
N THR A 111 0.01 18.41 9.89
CA THR A 111 -0.52 18.71 11.21
C THR A 111 0.30 18.03 12.28
N ALA A 112 0.56 18.67 13.37
CA ALA A 112 1.17 18.15 14.58
C ALA A 112 2.66 17.71 14.48
N GLY A 113 3.36 17.98 13.41
CA GLY A 113 4.79 17.68 13.35
C GLY A 113 5.14 16.20 13.23
N ARG A 114 4.15 15.37 12.90
CA ARG A 114 4.39 13.97 12.57
C ARG A 114 4.37 13.84 11.06
N MET A 115 5.51 14.06 10.51
CA MET A 115 5.94 13.37 9.31
C MET A 115 5.99 11.88 9.66
N PRO A 116 5.92 10.95 8.70
CA PRO A 116 6.20 9.52 8.95
C PRO A 116 7.62 9.27 9.48
N LEU A 117 8.25 10.27 10.09
CA LEU A 117 9.54 10.24 10.79
C LEU A 117 9.43 9.68 12.21
N ASP A 118 8.25 9.66 12.81
CA ASP A 118 7.98 8.82 13.99
C ASP A 118 7.64 7.41 13.51
N ASP A 119 8.55 6.84 12.73
CA ASP A 119 8.50 5.43 12.41
C ASP A 119 8.92 4.68 13.69
N PRO A 120 7.99 4.05 14.41
CA PRO A 120 8.32 3.23 15.57
C PRO A 120 8.94 1.91 15.16
N GLU A 121 9.18 1.73 13.84
CA GLU A 121 9.77 0.52 13.30
C GLU A 121 11.08 0.23 14.01
N THR A 122 11.16 -0.96 14.58
CA THR A 122 12.29 -1.38 15.40
C THR A 122 13.16 -2.32 14.61
N GLU A 123 14.46 -2.07 14.55
CA GLU A 123 15.41 -3.00 13.98
C GLU A 123 15.71 -4.11 15.02
N VAL A 124 15.33 -5.34 14.69
CA VAL A 124 15.56 -6.53 15.52
C VAL A 124 16.60 -7.43 14.86
N THR A 125 17.61 -7.85 15.62
CA THR A 125 18.59 -8.82 15.11
C THR A 125 18.06 -10.24 15.28
N ILE A 126 17.86 -10.94 14.16
CA ILE A 126 17.47 -12.34 14.10
C ILE A 126 18.71 -13.17 13.75
N HIS A 127 18.96 -14.20 14.52
CA HIS A 127 20.00 -15.17 14.24
C HIS A 127 19.41 -16.37 13.50
N PRO A 128 20.15 -17.03 12.59
CA PRO A 128 19.71 -18.26 11.95
C PRO A 128 19.30 -19.32 12.97
N VAL A 129 18.14 -19.96 12.76
CA VAL A 129 17.75 -21.15 13.52
C VAL A 129 18.41 -22.40 12.98
N SER A 130 18.78 -22.39 11.70
CA SER A 130 19.59 -23.46 11.11
C SER A 130 20.45 -22.94 9.95
N ILE A 131 21.60 -23.60 9.79
CA ILE A 131 22.50 -23.41 8.64
C ILE A 131 22.81 -24.81 8.11
N LEU A 132 22.29 -25.12 6.93
CA LEU A 132 22.39 -26.43 6.31
C LEU A 132 23.48 -26.41 5.24
N PRO A 133 24.55 -27.22 5.39
CA PRO A 133 25.52 -27.43 4.32
C PRO A 133 24.92 -28.39 3.28
N ILE A 134 24.51 -27.84 2.12
CA ILE A 134 23.80 -28.60 1.10
C ILE A 134 24.76 -29.25 0.11
N ARG A 135 25.76 -28.51 -0.35
CA ARG A 135 26.73 -29.01 -1.33
C ARG A 135 28.12 -28.45 -1.07
N ASN A 136 29.13 -29.34 -0.96
CA ASN A 136 30.53 -28.94 -0.79
C ASN A 136 30.72 -27.87 0.30
N ALA A 137 30.08 -28.06 1.43
CA ALA A 137 30.15 -27.16 2.56
C ALA A 137 30.13 -27.90 3.89
N ALA A 138 30.67 -27.30 4.94
CA ALA A 138 30.64 -27.79 6.31
C ALA A 138 30.46 -26.63 7.30
N VAL A 139 29.86 -26.93 8.46
CA VAL A 139 29.73 -25.98 9.56
C VAL A 139 30.51 -26.49 10.74
N GLU A 140 31.53 -25.79 11.17
CA GLU A 140 32.43 -26.12 12.26
C GLU A 140 32.63 -24.93 13.18
N ASN A 141 32.31 -25.04 14.46
CA ASN A 141 32.54 -23.99 15.46
C ASN A 141 31.98 -22.61 15.03
N GLN A 142 30.78 -22.55 14.47
CA GLN A 142 30.11 -21.35 13.95
C GLN A 142 30.79 -20.73 12.70
N ILE A 143 31.81 -21.37 12.16
CA ILE A 143 32.42 -21.02 10.88
C ILE A 143 31.85 -21.95 9.82
N ILE A 144 31.40 -21.35 8.74
CA ILE A 144 30.84 -22.05 7.59
C ILE A 144 31.93 -22.10 6.53
N LYS A 145 32.41 -23.30 6.20
CA LYS A 145 33.39 -23.50 5.13
C LYS A 145 32.66 -23.93 3.87
N ILE A 146 32.76 -23.16 2.81
CA ILE A 146 32.21 -23.46 1.50
C ILE A 146 33.36 -23.75 0.55
N GLN A 147 33.41 -24.97 0.03
CA GLN A 147 34.37 -25.38 -0.99
C GLN A 147 33.95 -24.89 -2.37
N LYS A 148 34.83 -24.96 -3.36
CA LYS A 148 34.56 -24.58 -4.74
C LYS A 148 33.22 -25.15 -5.25
N ASN A 149 32.37 -24.27 -5.80
CA ASN A 149 31.03 -24.58 -6.30
C ASN A 149 30.11 -25.17 -5.23
N GLY A 150 30.36 -24.82 -3.97
CA GLY A 150 29.53 -25.21 -2.83
C GLY A 150 28.48 -24.18 -2.48
N TYR A 151 27.53 -24.59 -1.67
CA TYR A 151 26.53 -23.67 -1.11
C TYR A 151 25.90 -24.19 0.17
N ILE A 152 25.37 -23.25 0.93
CA ILE A 152 24.59 -23.47 2.15
C ILE A 152 23.20 -22.90 1.99
N LEU A 153 22.28 -23.36 2.85
CA LEU A 153 20.95 -22.79 3.06
C LEU A 153 20.82 -22.35 4.51
N VAL A 154 20.51 -21.11 4.73
CA VAL A 154 20.24 -20.50 6.03
C VAL A 154 18.75 -20.33 6.22
N ASP A 155 18.18 -20.68 7.39
CA ASP A 155 16.78 -20.47 7.77
C ASP A 155 16.73 -19.49 8.96
N PHE A 156 15.95 -18.42 8.83
CA PHE A 156 15.69 -17.45 9.88
C PHE A 156 14.36 -17.68 10.60
N PHE A 157 13.67 -18.77 10.30
CA PHE A 157 12.41 -19.22 10.89
C PHE A 157 11.17 -18.45 10.44
N HIS A 158 11.18 -17.13 10.46
CA HIS A 158 10.10 -16.28 9.97
C HIS A 158 10.56 -15.50 8.74
N ILE A 159 9.60 -15.17 7.87
CA ILE A 159 9.86 -14.20 6.80
C ILE A 159 9.66 -12.80 7.38
N GLU A 160 10.65 -11.95 7.20
CA GLU A 160 10.62 -10.54 7.59
C GLU A 160 11.30 -9.69 6.53
N VAL A 161 11.09 -8.38 6.58
CA VAL A 161 11.78 -7.41 5.72
C VAL A 161 12.99 -6.85 6.45
N GLY A 162 14.13 -6.83 5.79
CA GLY A 162 15.34 -6.27 6.38
C GLY A 162 16.60 -6.59 5.61
N LYS A 163 17.74 -6.47 6.27
CA LYS A 163 19.07 -6.66 5.68
C LYS A 163 19.78 -7.82 6.33
N VAL A 164 20.17 -8.80 5.52
CA VAL A 164 21.08 -9.86 6.00
C VAL A 164 22.52 -9.39 5.87
N SER A 165 23.33 -9.67 6.88
CA SER A 165 24.77 -9.43 6.88
C SER A 165 25.55 -10.65 7.36
N PHE A 166 26.74 -10.81 6.86
CA PHE A 166 27.69 -11.83 7.28
C PHE A 166 29.13 -11.39 7.01
N ILE A 167 30.08 -12.02 7.65
CA ILE A 167 31.51 -11.85 7.37
C ILE A 167 31.94 -12.97 6.42
N ALA A 168 32.60 -12.60 5.33
CA ALA A 168 33.16 -13.53 4.37
C ALA A 168 34.68 -13.37 4.27
N LYS A 169 35.40 -14.48 4.13
CA LYS A 169 36.85 -14.53 3.95
C LYS A 169 37.19 -15.56 2.88
N GLY A 170 37.97 -15.16 1.90
CA GLY A 170 38.39 -16.04 0.79
C GLY A 170 38.56 -15.25 -0.48
N GLU A 171 38.47 -15.96 -1.61
CA GLU A 171 38.57 -15.39 -2.95
C GLU A 171 37.38 -15.82 -3.81
N GLY A 172 37.20 -15.14 -4.94
CA GLY A 172 36.22 -15.47 -5.94
C GLY A 172 34.93 -14.70 -5.80
N LYS A 173 33.79 -15.30 -6.17
CA LYS A 173 32.49 -14.68 -6.23
C LYS A 173 31.49 -15.41 -5.36
N LEU A 174 30.90 -14.69 -4.41
CA LEU A 174 29.73 -15.13 -3.68
C LEU A 174 28.44 -14.71 -4.43
N THR A 175 27.47 -15.59 -4.43
CA THR A 175 26.13 -15.28 -4.95
C THR A 175 25.09 -15.65 -3.89
N ALA A 176 24.25 -14.69 -3.52
CA ALA A 176 23.22 -14.82 -2.54
C ALA A 176 21.84 -14.88 -3.23
N PHE A 177 21.00 -15.83 -2.81
CA PHE A 177 19.61 -16.01 -3.26
C PHE A 177 18.73 -16.00 -2.03
N VAL A 178 17.65 -15.24 -2.06
CA VAL A 178 16.69 -15.19 -0.96
C VAL A 178 15.36 -15.80 -1.38
N GLY A 179 14.61 -16.31 -0.40
CA GLY A 179 13.29 -16.90 -0.63
C GLY A 179 12.47 -16.99 0.64
N GLU A 180 11.18 -17.22 0.49
CA GLU A 180 10.25 -17.51 1.59
C GLU A 180 10.15 -19.02 1.87
N SER A 181 10.54 -19.84 0.88
CA SER A 181 10.65 -21.29 1.03
C SER A 181 12.05 -21.79 0.66
N PRO A 182 12.42 -23.00 1.10
CA PRO A 182 13.67 -23.62 0.67
C PRO A 182 13.74 -23.80 -0.85
N GLU A 183 12.61 -24.18 -1.45
CA GLU A 183 12.51 -24.42 -2.90
C GLU A 183 12.77 -23.15 -3.68
N GLU A 184 12.23 -22.02 -3.23
CA GLU A 184 12.46 -20.71 -3.87
C GLU A 184 13.93 -20.33 -3.75
N ALA A 185 14.52 -20.37 -2.55
CA ALA A 185 15.92 -19.98 -2.35
C ALA A 185 16.91 -20.89 -3.10
N LEU A 186 16.56 -22.16 -3.31
CA LEU A 186 17.39 -23.12 -4.03
C LEU A 186 17.18 -23.09 -5.55
N ASN A 187 16.09 -22.49 -6.03
CA ASN A 187 15.77 -22.42 -7.45
C ASN A 187 16.73 -21.47 -8.18
N GLU A 188 17.21 -21.90 -9.35
CA GLU A 188 18.09 -21.11 -10.20
C GLU A 188 17.34 -20.39 -11.35
N ASN A 189 16.06 -20.71 -11.53
CA ASN A 189 15.23 -20.07 -12.53
C ASN A 189 14.64 -18.75 -11.98
N THR A 190 15.37 -17.66 -12.16
CA THR A 190 15.00 -16.33 -11.67
C THR A 190 13.70 -15.76 -12.26
N LYS A 191 13.19 -16.35 -13.36
CA LYS A 191 11.91 -15.93 -13.96
C LYS A 191 10.69 -16.32 -13.13
N LEU A 192 10.87 -17.21 -12.15
CA LEU A 192 9.83 -17.65 -11.23
C LEU A 192 9.79 -16.83 -9.93
N PHE A 193 10.73 -15.91 -9.74
CA PHE A 193 10.82 -15.12 -8.52
C PHE A 193 10.03 -13.83 -8.61
N GLU A 194 9.35 -13.47 -7.55
CA GLU A 194 8.60 -12.22 -7.43
C GLU A 194 9.42 -11.04 -6.92
N GLN A 195 10.60 -11.29 -6.35
CA GLN A 195 11.59 -10.28 -6.05
C GLN A 195 12.92 -10.63 -6.70
N TYR A 196 13.82 -9.65 -6.86
CA TYR A 196 15.17 -9.89 -7.41
C TYR A 196 16.08 -10.46 -6.32
N PRO A 197 16.21 -11.80 -6.23
CA PRO A 197 16.81 -12.44 -5.06
C PRO A 197 18.30 -12.68 -5.20
N ILE A 198 18.92 -12.24 -6.31
CA ILE A 198 20.30 -12.58 -6.62
C ILE A 198 21.19 -11.36 -6.42
N GLU A 199 22.12 -11.50 -5.47
CA GLU A 199 23.17 -10.52 -5.25
C GLU A 199 24.53 -11.21 -5.42
N SER A 200 25.49 -10.52 -5.99
CA SER A 200 26.82 -11.08 -6.25
C SER A 200 27.92 -10.17 -5.73
N TYR A 201 28.84 -10.75 -5.00
CA TYR A 201 29.94 -10.05 -4.34
C TYR A 201 31.29 -10.68 -4.73
N SER A 202 32.22 -9.88 -5.17
CA SER A 202 33.61 -10.32 -5.40
C SER A 202 34.38 -10.24 -4.10
N LEU A 203 34.90 -11.39 -3.64
CA LEU A 203 35.78 -11.42 -2.48
C LEU A 203 37.20 -11.01 -2.85
N THR A 204 37.78 -10.18 -2.00
CA THR A 204 39.17 -9.76 -2.04
C THR A 204 39.92 -10.36 -0.84
N GLU A 205 41.24 -10.25 -0.82
CA GLU A 205 42.03 -10.76 0.28
C GLU A 205 41.63 -10.16 1.63
N GLY A 206 41.46 -11.01 2.64
CA GLY A 206 41.06 -10.65 4.00
C GLY A 206 39.60 -10.88 4.30
N GLU A 207 39.19 -10.41 5.48
CA GLU A 207 37.79 -10.47 5.92
C GLU A 207 37.00 -9.29 5.40
N GLN A 208 35.78 -9.57 4.91
CA GLN A 208 34.89 -8.55 4.38
C GLN A 208 33.51 -8.71 5.01
N GLN A 209 32.92 -7.62 5.43
CA GLN A 209 31.50 -7.59 5.79
C GLN A 209 30.68 -7.45 4.52
N ILE A 210 29.81 -8.41 4.28
CA ILE A 210 28.80 -8.39 3.22
C ILE A 210 27.46 -8.01 3.84
N ILE A 211 26.79 -7.04 3.24
CA ILE A 211 25.45 -6.60 3.62
C ILE A 211 24.59 -6.71 2.38
N LEU A 212 23.56 -7.55 2.42
CA LEU A 212 22.59 -7.69 1.35
C LEU A 212 21.65 -6.47 1.34
N PRO A 213 21.13 -6.08 0.18
CA PRO A 213 20.05 -5.11 0.11
C PRO A 213 18.85 -5.55 0.93
N GLU A 214 18.05 -4.57 1.34
CA GLU A 214 16.80 -4.83 2.05
C GLU A 214 15.84 -5.67 1.19
N ARG A 215 15.38 -6.78 1.74
CA ARG A 215 14.52 -7.77 1.07
C ARG A 215 13.63 -8.47 2.11
N ALA A 216 12.56 -9.08 1.62
CA ALA A 216 11.82 -10.08 2.39
C ALA A 216 12.62 -11.39 2.39
N VAL A 217 13.04 -11.87 3.55
CA VAL A 217 13.91 -13.02 3.68
C VAL A 217 13.42 -13.95 4.80
N ARG A 218 13.25 -15.22 4.48
CA ARG A 218 13.25 -16.32 5.43
C ARG A 218 14.44 -17.25 5.17
N TYR A 219 14.62 -17.65 3.92
CA TYR A 219 15.71 -18.52 3.50
C TYR A 219 16.74 -17.75 2.69
N LEU A 220 18.01 -18.04 2.94
CA LEU A 220 19.14 -17.47 2.22
C LEU A 220 20.05 -18.60 1.75
N LYS A 221 20.22 -18.75 0.42
CA LYS A 221 21.25 -19.58 -0.17
C LYS A 221 22.48 -18.71 -0.41
N ILE A 222 23.64 -19.14 0.08
CA ILE A 222 24.95 -18.54 -0.24
C ILE A 222 25.75 -19.56 -1.03
N PHE A 223 26.04 -19.23 -2.28
CA PHE A 223 26.87 -20.01 -3.19
C PHE A 223 28.22 -19.34 -3.37
N SER A 224 29.29 -20.14 -3.48
CA SER A 224 30.65 -19.66 -3.80
C SER A 224 31.24 -20.43 -4.98
N ASP A 225 31.88 -19.72 -5.90
CA ASP A 225 32.60 -20.31 -7.04
C ASP A 225 34.02 -20.76 -6.68
N LYS A 226 34.55 -20.29 -5.53
CA LYS A 226 35.85 -20.71 -4.94
C LYS A 226 35.66 -21.08 -3.48
N GLU A 227 36.76 -21.50 -2.83
CA GLU A 227 36.75 -21.75 -1.39
C GLU A 227 36.65 -20.45 -0.60
N CYS A 228 35.75 -20.45 0.40
CA CYS A 228 35.59 -19.31 1.31
C CYS A 228 35.07 -19.77 2.68
N GLU A 229 35.26 -18.92 3.68
CA GLU A 229 34.70 -19.04 5.01
C GLU A 229 33.67 -17.95 5.23
N ILE A 230 32.56 -18.30 5.90
CA ILE A 230 31.50 -17.37 6.27
C ILE A 230 31.27 -17.47 7.78
N SER A 231 31.07 -16.35 8.43
CA SER A 231 30.77 -16.27 9.86
C SER A 231 29.83 -15.10 10.16
N ASP A 232 29.32 -15.05 11.38
CA ASP A 232 28.51 -13.94 11.91
C ASP A 232 27.28 -13.60 11.04
N VAL A 233 26.56 -14.63 10.59
CA VAL A 233 25.35 -14.43 9.79
C VAL A 233 24.24 -13.86 10.68
N LYS A 234 23.73 -12.71 10.31
CA LYS A 234 22.69 -11.98 11.03
C LYS A 234 21.67 -11.40 10.07
N PHE A 235 20.43 -11.35 10.52
CA PHE A 235 19.34 -10.68 9.81
C PHE A 235 18.82 -9.53 10.69
N LYS A 236 19.00 -8.31 10.24
CA LYS A 236 18.43 -7.11 10.84
C LYS A 236 17.07 -6.85 10.21
N ALA A 237 16.06 -7.37 10.86
CA ALA A 237 14.68 -7.24 10.44
C ALA A 237 14.07 -5.94 10.96
N LYS A 238 13.28 -5.29 10.15
CA LYS A 238 12.45 -4.15 10.50
C LYS A 238 11.08 -4.65 10.92
N ILE A 239 10.70 -4.38 12.14
CA ILE A 239 9.43 -4.84 12.71
C ILE A 239 8.64 -3.63 13.22
N TRP A 240 7.41 -3.50 12.76
CA TRP A 240 6.48 -2.52 13.31
C TRP A 240 5.97 -3.03 14.66
N PRO A 241 6.19 -2.31 15.77
CA PRO A 241 5.74 -2.76 17.08
C PRO A 241 4.23 -2.62 17.20
N VAL A 242 3.54 -3.72 17.48
CA VAL A 242 2.10 -3.76 17.71
C VAL A 242 1.78 -4.52 18.99
N ASP A 243 0.70 -4.15 19.63
CA ASP A 243 0.07 -4.94 20.68
C ASP A 243 -0.99 -5.85 20.05
N PHE A 244 -0.97 -7.14 20.36
CA PHE A 244 -1.99 -8.06 19.90
C PHE A 244 -3.21 -7.97 20.81
N LEU A 245 -4.31 -7.40 20.32
CA LEU A 245 -5.55 -7.20 21.08
C LEU A 245 -6.46 -8.42 21.06
N MET A 246 -6.25 -9.33 20.10
CA MET A 246 -7.08 -10.51 19.91
C MET A 246 -6.22 -11.77 19.78
N SER A 247 -6.77 -12.87 20.24
CA SER A 247 -6.26 -14.21 20.01
C SER A 247 -7.42 -15.12 19.60
N PHE A 248 -7.11 -16.19 18.87
CA PHE A 248 -8.06 -17.21 18.49
C PHE A 248 -7.45 -18.58 18.71
N GLU A 249 -8.22 -19.45 19.34
CA GLU A 249 -7.90 -20.86 19.52
C GLU A 249 -9.19 -21.70 19.50
N CYS A 250 -9.18 -22.83 18.81
CA CYS A 250 -10.27 -23.79 18.79
C CYS A 250 -9.72 -25.21 18.74
N ASN A 251 -10.60 -26.21 18.76
CA ASN A 251 -10.25 -27.62 18.69
C ASN A 251 -9.88 -28.12 17.28
N ASP A 252 -9.91 -27.28 16.28
CA ASP A 252 -9.46 -27.56 14.92
C ASP A 252 -8.08 -26.95 14.69
N GLU A 253 -7.04 -27.79 14.68
CA GLU A 253 -5.65 -27.38 14.49
C GLU A 253 -5.43 -26.66 13.14
N ARG A 254 -6.16 -27.06 12.09
CA ARG A 254 -6.06 -26.40 10.78
C ARG A 254 -6.56 -24.94 10.87
N MET A 255 -7.64 -24.68 11.60
CA MET A 255 -8.13 -23.32 11.81
C MET A 255 -7.16 -22.48 12.63
N ASN A 256 -6.56 -23.07 13.67
CA ASN A 256 -5.52 -22.38 14.45
C ASN A 256 -4.29 -22.03 13.59
N ASN A 257 -3.86 -22.93 12.72
CA ASN A 257 -2.76 -22.70 11.80
C ASN A 257 -3.09 -21.60 10.76
N ILE A 258 -4.32 -21.59 10.22
CA ILE A 258 -4.79 -20.53 9.32
C ILE A 258 -4.78 -19.16 10.03
N TRP A 259 -5.29 -19.12 11.26
CA TRP A 259 -5.26 -17.89 12.07
C TRP A 259 -3.85 -17.40 12.27
N ASN A 260 -2.95 -18.23 12.76
CA ASN A 260 -1.56 -17.87 13.03
C ASN A 260 -0.83 -17.39 11.78
N ALA A 261 -1.01 -18.07 10.65
CA ALA A 261 -0.43 -17.66 9.39
C ALA A 261 -0.98 -16.31 8.90
N SER A 262 -2.29 -16.08 9.05
CA SER A 262 -2.93 -14.82 8.66
C SER A 262 -2.45 -13.64 9.51
N VAL A 263 -2.35 -13.85 10.83
CA VAL A 263 -1.83 -12.85 11.78
C VAL A 263 -0.37 -12.51 11.47
N ALA A 264 0.46 -13.53 11.26
CA ALA A 264 1.87 -13.33 10.89
C ALA A 264 2.00 -12.56 9.58
N SER A 265 1.23 -12.94 8.54
CA SER A 265 1.25 -12.27 7.23
C SER A 265 0.83 -10.80 7.33
N LEU A 266 -0.24 -10.49 8.09
CA LEU A 266 -0.67 -9.12 8.27
C LEU A 266 0.36 -8.29 9.04
N HIS A 267 0.95 -8.87 10.10
CA HIS A 267 1.99 -8.19 10.88
C HIS A 267 3.23 -7.91 10.03
N THR A 268 3.73 -8.91 9.31
CA THR A 268 4.88 -8.76 8.42
C THR A 268 4.64 -7.73 7.30
N SER A 269 3.37 -7.56 6.87
CA SER A 269 2.99 -6.53 5.89
C SER A 269 2.71 -5.15 6.49
N THR A 270 2.98 -4.96 7.79
CA THR A 270 2.75 -3.70 8.50
C THR A 270 4.07 -2.93 8.65
N HIS A 271 4.25 -1.87 7.87
CA HIS A 271 5.45 -1.02 7.84
C HIS A 271 5.08 0.47 7.80
N GLY A 272 4.41 0.95 8.84
CA GLY A 272 3.84 2.31 8.87
C GLY A 272 2.57 2.45 8.03
N PHE A 273 2.38 1.56 7.06
CA PHE A 273 1.18 1.33 6.26
C PHE A 273 0.90 -0.16 6.22
N TYR A 274 -0.32 -0.54 5.84
CA TYR A 274 -0.59 -1.89 5.40
C TYR A 274 -0.18 -2.03 3.93
N LEU A 275 0.74 -2.94 3.67
CA LEU A 275 1.26 -3.23 2.34
C LEU A 275 0.46 -4.38 1.70
N ASP A 276 0.40 -4.40 0.38
CA ASP A 276 -0.17 -5.52 -0.40
C ASP A 276 0.63 -6.82 -0.24
N GLY A 277 1.92 -6.68 -0.03
CA GLY A 277 2.85 -7.76 0.22
C GLY A 277 4.29 -7.25 0.35
N ILE A 278 5.16 -8.09 0.92
CA ILE A 278 6.54 -7.71 1.26
C ILE A 278 7.58 -8.07 0.21
N LYS A 279 7.19 -8.80 -0.85
CA LYS A 279 8.12 -9.31 -1.87
C LYS A 279 8.12 -8.48 -3.15
N ARG A 280 7.00 -8.47 -3.87
CA ARG A 280 6.93 -7.93 -5.24
C ARG A 280 6.68 -6.44 -5.26
N ASP A 281 5.47 -6.03 -4.95
CA ASP A 281 5.05 -4.64 -5.11
C ASP A 281 5.51 -3.77 -3.95
N TYR A 282 5.39 -4.28 -2.72
CA TYR A 282 5.79 -3.58 -1.50
C TYR A 282 5.14 -2.19 -1.41
N LEU A 283 3.83 -2.14 -1.67
CA LEU A 283 3.07 -0.91 -1.82
C LEU A 283 1.79 -0.93 -1.01
N PRO A 284 1.38 0.22 -0.47
CA PRO A 284 0.06 0.38 0.14
C PRO A 284 -1.00 0.59 -0.95
N TRP A 285 -1.27 -0.42 -1.78
CA TRP A 285 -2.39 -0.40 -2.71
C TRP A 285 -3.68 -0.10 -1.97
N SER A 286 -4.53 0.81 -2.48
CA SER A 286 -5.64 1.36 -1.70
C SER A 286 -6.68 0.31 -1.28
N MET A 287 -7.03 -0.64 -2.14
CA MET A 287 -7.94 -1.72 -1.76
C MET A 287 -7.30 -2.63 -0.72
N ASP A 288 -6.06 -3.06 -0.95
CA ASP A 288 -5.31 -3.98 -0.10
C ASP A 288 -5.11 -3.37 1.29
N ALA A 289 -4.68 -2.12 1.34
CA ALA A 289 -4.51 -1.38 2.60
C ALA A 289 -5.84 -1.23 3.36
N VAL A 290 -6.95 -0.91 2.67
CA VAL A 290 -8.27 -0.78 3.30
C VAL A 290 -8.78 -2.12 3.84
N LEU A 291 -8.62 -3.21 3.09
CA LEU A 291 -9.01 -4.54 3.58
C LEU A 291 -8.15 -4.97 4.77
N SER A 292 -6.87 -4.61 4.76
CA SER A 292 -5.96 -4.86 5.88
C SER A 292 -6.34 -4.02 7.11
N THR A 293 -6.86 -2.78 6.96
CA THR A 293 -7.35 -2.01 8.11
C THR A 293 -8.51 -2.71 8.80
N PHE A 294 -9.41 -3.37 8.05
CA PHE A 294 -10.54 -4.09 8.66
C PHE A 294 -10.09 -5.20 9.61
N ALA A 295 -9.02 -5.89 9.28
CA ALA A 295 -8.44 -6.91 10.16
C ALA A 295 -7.53 -6.30 11.24
N GLY A 296 -6.64 -5.39 10.84
CA GLY A 296 -5.63 -4.81 11.70
C GLY A 296 -6.20 -3.94 12.82
N ASP A 297 -7.30 -3.24 12.57
CA ASP A 297 -7.98 -2.41 13.57
C ASP A 297 -8.53 -3.24 14.74
N TYR A 298 -8.91 -4.49 14.50
CA TYR A 298 -9.32 -5.41 15.57
C TYR A 298 -8.14 -6.18 16.17
N LEU A 299 -7.18 -6.56 15.34
CA LEU A 299 -6.05 -7.40 15.76
C LEU A 299 -4.98 -6.60 16.51
N PHE A 300 -4.64 -5.43 16.00
CA PHE A 300 -3.56 -4.56 16.54
C PHE A 300 -4.10 -3.28 17.16
N GLY A 301 -5.17 -2.69 16.63
CA GLY A 301 -5.73 -1.43 17.08
C GLY A 301 -4.78 -0.23 16.90
N ASP A 302 -3.79 -0.32 16.03
CA ASP A 302 -2.87 0.78 15.76
C ASP A 302 -3.51 1.80 14.79
N GLU A 303 -4.12 2.82 15.38
CA GLU A 303 -4.75 3.92 14.64
C GLU A 303 -3.80 4.60 13.64
N ARG A 304 -2.49 4.66 13.95
CA ARG A 304 -1.50 5.32 13.09
C ARG A 304 -1.37 4.62 11.75
N VAL A 305 -1.24 3.29 11.76
CA VAL A 305 -1.11 2.46 10.55
C VAL A 305 -2.35 2.60 9.68
N SER A 306 -3.54 2.52 10.29
CA SER A 306 -4.81 2.65 9.57
C SER A 306 -4.97 4.03 8.96
N ARG A 307 -4.70 5.09 9.71
CA ARG A 307 -4.73 6.47 9.23
C ARG A 307 -3.72 6.71 8.10
N ASN A 308 -2.49 6.23 8.25
CA ASN A 308 -1.46 6.36 7.23
C ASN A 308 -1.86 5.65 5.93
N SER A 309 -2.37 4.41 6.03
CA SER A 309 -2.85 3.63 4.89
C SER A 309 -3.97 4.35 4.13
N LEU A 310 -4.96 4.87 4.84
CA LEU A 310 -6.06 5.62 4.25
C LEU A 310 -5.58 6.95 3.63
N SER A 311 -4.62 7.62 4.27
CA SER A 311 -4.02 8.85 3.76
C SER A 311 -3.35 8.60 2.41
N VAL A 312 -2.58 7.54 2.28
CA VAL A 312 -1.94 7.15 1.02
C VAL A 312 -2.99 6.73 -0.03
N ALA A 313 -4.05 6.03 0.37
CA ALA A 313 -5.14 5.65 -0.53
C ALA A 313 -5.83 6.85 -1.19
N MET A 314 -5.85 8.02 -0.52
CA MET A 314 -6.47 9.26 -1.03
C MET A 314 -5.50 10.21 -1.74
N LEU A 315 -4.17 9.99 -1.66
CA LEU A 315 -3.18 10.88 -2.26
C LEU A 315 -3.24 11.01 -3.79
N PRO A 316 -3.54 9.99 -4.57
CA PRO A 316 -3.32 10.01 -6.01
C PRO A 316 -4.50 10.49 -6.85
N LEU A 317 -5.53 11.02 -6.29
CA LEU A 317 -6.64 11.55 -7.08
C LEU A 317 -6.21 12.87 -7.74
N ASN A 318 -5.63 12.76 -8.94
CA ASN A 318 -5.48 13.93 -9.79
C ASN A 318 -6.85 14.25 -10.42
N PRO A 319 -7.53 15.34 -10.01
CA PRO A 319 -8.86 15.66 -10.52
C PRO A 319 -8.87 16.02 -12.03
N GLN A 320 -7.68 16.19 -12.62
CA GLN A 320 -7.53 16.45 -14.05
C GLN A 320 -7.36 15.16 -14.88
N LYS A 321 -7.09 14.02 -14.24
CA LYS A 321 -7.02 12.71 -14.90
C LYS A 321 -8.29 11.94 -14.60
N THR A 322 -9.11 11.76 -15.62
CA THR A 322 -10.30 10.89 -15.58
C THR A 322 -9.94 9.40 -15.64
N ASP A 323 -8.66 9.07 -15.74
CA ASP A 323 -8.17 7.70 -15.72
C ASP A 323 -7.96 7.25 -14.28
N LEU A 324 -8.88 6.42 -13.79
CA LEU A 324 -8.81 5.85 -12.44
C LEU A 324 -7.86 4.65 -12.33
N GLY A 325 -7.27 4.20 -13.44
CA GLY A 325 -6.45 2.99 -13.48
C GLY A 325 -7.26 1.73 -13.12
N ILE A 326 -7.61 1.59 -11.85
CA ILE A 326 -8.47 0.55 -11.29
C ILE A 326 -9.70 1.25 -10.67
N PRO A 327 -10.89 1.16 -11.28
CA PRO A 327 -12.02 2.03 -10.95
C PRO A 327 -12.61 1.84 -9.56
N ASP A 328 -12.51 0.65 -8.99
CA ASP A 328 -13.07 0.32 -7.67
C ASP A 328 -12.11 0.65 -6.51
N TYR A 329 -10.82 0.86 -6.77
CA TYR A 329 -9.85 1.17 -5.70
C TYR A 329 -10.20 2.45 -4.92
N PRO A 330 -10.52 3.60 -5.55
CA PRO A 330 -10.92 4.78 -4.80
C PRO A 330 -12.24 4.63 -4.04
N LEU A 331 -13.15 3.73 -4.50
CA LEU A 331 -14.37 3.43 -3.75
C LEU A 331 -14.05 2.74 -2.41
N HIS A 332 -13.06 1.84 -2.40
CA HIS A 332 -12.59 1.24 -1.16
C HIS A 332 -12.02 2.29 -0.18
N ALA A 333 -11.31 3.30 -0.67
CA ALA A 333 -10.73 4.32 0.19
C ALA A 333 -11.79 5.04 1.06
N LEU A 334 -12.92 5.45 0.48
CA LEU A 334 -13.98 6.11 1.24
C LEU A 334 -14.68 5.15 2.23
N ILE A 335 -14.84 3.88 1.85
CA ILE A 335 -15.34 2.84 2.75
C ILE A 335 -14.38 2.65 3.94
N GLY A 336 -13.06 2.65 3.67
CA GLY A 336 -12.02 2.62 4.71
C GLY A 336 -12.09 3.80 5.68
N PHE A 337 -12.28 5.01 5.17
CA PHE A 337 -12.48 6.20 6.03
C PHE A 337 -13.73 6.09 6.91
N ASN A 338 -14.82 5.52 6.38
CA ASN A 338 -16.01 5.28 7.19
C ASN A 338 -15.75 4.24 8.29
N HIS A 339 -15.06 3.14 7.96
CA HIS A 339 -14.65 2.13 8.94
C HIS A 339 -13.74 2.74 10.03
N TYR A 340 -12.73 3.50 9.64
CA TYR A 340 -11.83 4.21 10.56
C TYR A 340 -12.60 5.11 11.51
N TYR A 341 -13.52 5.92 10.98
CA TYR A 341 -14.35 6.78 11.82
C TYR A 341 -15.23 5.98 12.79
N GLN A 342 -15.83 4.89 12.34
CA GLN A 342 -16.64 4.02 13.20
C GLN A 342 -15.80 3.36 14.30
N ARG A 343 -14.56 3.03 14.01
CA ARG A 343 -13.65 2.35 14.93
C ARG A 343 -13.04 3.29 15.97
N TYR A 344 -12.59 4.46 15.54
CA TYR A 344 -11.79 5.38 16.38
C TYR A 344 -12.53 6.66 16.77
N GLY A 345 -13.63 7.00 16.12
CA GLY A 345 -14.39 8.22 16.40
C GLY A 345 -13.68 9.52 15.97
N ASP A 346 -12.52 9.44 15.31
CA ASP A 346 -11.72 10.60 14.90
C ASP A 346 -12.31 11.26 13.65
N PHE A 347 -13.26 12.16 13.88
CA PHE A 347 -13.86 12.94 12.80
C PHE A 347 -12.95 14.06 12.28
N ASN A 348 -11.96 14.49 13.05
CA ASN A 348 -11.02 15.52 12.61
C ASN A 348 -10.17 15.04 11.43
N THR A 349 -9.73 13.80 11.46
CA THR A 349 -9.07 13.15 10.31
C THR A 349 -10.00 13.13 9.10
N ILE A 350 -11.25 12.72 9.24
CA ILE A 350 -12.22 12.72 8.13
C ILE A 350 -12.42 14.13 7.58
N LEU A 351 -12.59 15.11 8.45
CA LEU A 351 -12.79 16.52 8.06
C LEU A 351 -11.59 17.09 7.30
N SER A 352 -10.37 16.66 7.63
CA SER A 352 -9.16 17.10 6.94
C SER A 352 -9.07 16.58 5.49
N TYR A 353 -9.81 15.51 5.15
CA TYR A 353 -9.95 14.97 3.80
C TYR A 353 -11.23 15.40 3.08
N ARG A 354 -12.00 16.34 3.64
CA ARG A 354 -13.28 16.77 3.09
C ARG A 354 -13.20 17.06 1.59
N ASP A 355 -12.29 17.95 1.19
CA ASP A 355 -12.16 18.38 -0.21
C ASP A 355 -11.86 17.20 -1.14
N ARG A 356 -11.07 16.22 -0.66
CA ARG A 356 -10.73 15.02 -1.41
C ARG A 356 -11.92 14.08 -1.56
N ILE A 357 -12.68 13.89 -0.50
CA ILE A 357 -13.90 13.07 -0.52
C ILE A 357 -14.93 13.68 -1.49
N GLU A 358 -15.12 15.00 -1.42
CA GLU A 358 -16.04 15.71 -2.33
C GLU A 358 -15.57 15.62 -3.79
N GLN A 359 -14.27 15.77 -4.06
CA GLN A 359 -13.68 15.60 -5.40
C GLN A 359 -13.87 14.19 -5.93
N LEU A 360 -13.66 13.17 -5.09
CA LEU A 360 -13.84 11.77 -5.46
C LEU A 360 -15.30 11.49 -5.85
N LEU A 361 -16.25 11.87 -5.02
CA LEU A 361 -17.68 11.64 -5.29
C LEU A 361 -18.12 12.39 -6.56
N LYS A 362 -17.67 13.63 -6.75
CA LYS A 362 -17.95 14.40 -7.96
C LYS A 362 -17.33 13.77 -9.21
N LEU A 363 -16.12 13.22 -9.10
CA LEU A 363 -15.50 12.49 -10.21
C LEU A 363 -16.37 11.30 -10.63
N TYR A 364 -16.83 10.48 -9.69
CA TYR A 364 -17.73 9.36 -10.02
C TYR A 364 -19.04 9.83 -10.63
N GLU A 365 -19.59 10.98 -10.23
CA GLU A 365 -20.77 11.54 -10.89
C GLU A 365 -20.54 11.84 -12.37
N THR A 366 -19.35 12.32 -12.74
CA THR A 366 -18.98 12.60 -14.13
C THR A 366 -18.75 11.34 -14.97
N LEU A 367 -18.47 10.21 -14.32
CA LEU A 367 -18.22 8.92 -14.98
C LEU A 367 -19.48 8.06 -15.16
N GLN A 368 -20.62 8.48 -14.56
CA GLN A 368 -21.86 7.74 -14.68
C GLN A 368 -22.52 7.90 -16.05
N ASP A 369 -23.07 6.82 -16.54
CA ASP A 369 -23.97 6.82 -17.70
C ASP A 369 -25.39 7.30 -17.32
N GLU A 370 -26.33 7.31 -18.29
CA GLU A 370 -27.73 7.71 -18.09
C GLU A 370 -28.48 6.84 -17.05
N ARG A 371 -28.02 5.63 -16.82
CA ARG A 371 -28.55 4.71 -15.80
C ARG A 371 -27.98 4.99 -14.40
N GLY A 372 -26.97 5.83 -14.31
CA GLY A 372 -26.22 6.11 -13.11
C GLY A 372 -25.08 5.13 -12.85
N PHE A 373 -24.68 4.31 -13.82
CA PHE A 373 -23.65 3.30 -13.68
C PHE A 373 -22.28 3.78 -14.13
N ILE A 374 -21.25 3.28 -13.46
CA ILE A 374 -19.85 3.41 -13.90
C ILE A 374 -19.40 2.16 -14.64
N SER A 375 -18.58 2.32 -15.65
CA SER A 375 -17.97 1.22 -16.38
C SER A 375 -16.49 1.46 -16.64
N ALA A 376 -15.73 0.39 -16.84
CA ALA A 376 -14.32 0.45 -17.15
C ALA A 376 -13.99 0.94 -18.57
N ASN A 377 -15.01 1.14 -19.41
CA ASN A 377 -14.81 1.59 -20.80
C ASN A 377 -14.44 3.09 -20.91
N VAL A 378 -14.51 3.83 -19.80
CA VAL A 378 -14.27 5.27 -19.79
C VAL A 378 -12.89 5.54 -19.20
N GLY A 379 -11.87 5.64 -20.06
CA GLY A 379 -10.53 6.12 -19.68
C GLY A 379 -9.73 5.22 -18.74
N VAL A 380 -10.06 3.94 -18.63
CA VAL A 380 -9.44 3.01 -17.68
C VAL A 380 -8.57 1.99 -18.36
N SER A 381 -7.29 1.95 -18.00
CA SER A 381 -6.33 1.03 -18.62
C SER A 381 -6.46 -0.41 -18.12
N TRP A 382 -6.84 -0.65 -16.85
CA TRP A 382 -6.72 -1.97 -16.22
C TRP A 382 -8.08 -2.66 -16.02
N GLY A 383 -9.10 -1.96 -15.56
CA GLY A 383 -10.43 -2.49 -15.27
C GLY A 383 -10.65 -2.80 -13.79
N PHE A 384 -11.80 -3.34 -13.48
CA PHE A 384 -12.24 -3.69 -12.12
C PHE A 384 -11.52 -4.93 -11.59
N VAL A 385 -11.09 -4.91 -10.31
CA VAL A 385 -10.22 -5.95 -9.72
C VAL A 385 -10.83 -7.36 -9.72
N PRO A 386 -12.05 -7.61 -9.27
CA PRO A 386 -12.59 -8.96 -9.24
C PRO A 386 -12.59 -9.69 -10.60
N GLY A 387 -12.64 -8.96 -11.70
CA GLY A 387 -12.54 -9.53 -13.04
C GLY A 387 -11.13 -10.00 -13.44
N TRP A 388 -10.11 -9.74 -12.62
CA TRP A 388 -8.74 -10.22 -12.87
C TRP A 388 -8.51 -11.61 -12.31
N ALA A 389 -9.16 -11.91 -11.19
CA ALA A 389 -8.92 -13.11 -10.40
C ALA A 389 -9.81 -14.29 -10.81
N THR A 390 -10.82 -14.08 -11.69
CA THR A 390 -11.80 -15.12 -11.97
C THR A 390 -12.10 -15.24 -13.47
N ARG A 391 -12.13 -16.46 -14.02
CA ARG A 391 -12.62 -16.72 -15.41
C ARG A 391 -14.12 -16.54 -15.56
N ARG A 392 -14.88 -16.57 -14.46
CA ARG A 392 -16.34 -16.48 -14.44
C ARG A 392 -16.85 -15.37 -13.53
N GLY A 393 -15.97 -14.48 -13.07
CA GLY A 393 -16.34 -13.25 -12.41
C GLY A 393 -16.92 -12.22 -13.38
N PRO A 394 -17.39 -11.07 -12.87
CA PRO A 394 -17.88 -9.99 -13.70
C PRO A 394 -16.80 -9.52 -14.68
N ASP A 395 -17.20 -9.09 -15.87
CA ASP A 395 -16.27 -8.57 -16.87
C ASP A 395 -15.56 -7.32 -16.33
N LYS A 396 -14.24 -7.41 -16.15
CA LYS A 396 -13.43 -6.31 -15.63
C LYS A 396 -13.46 -5.03 -16.47
N LYS A 397 -13.88 -5.14 -17.73
CA LYS A 397 -14.03 -4.01 -18.66
C LYS A 397 -15.51 -3.60 -18.86
N GLY A 398 -16.42 -4.28 -18.19
CA GLY A 398 -17.86 -4.03 -18.26
C GLY A 398 -18.37 -3.06 -17.20
N THR A 399 -19.60 -3.33 -16.78
CA THR A 399 -20.35 -2.60 -15.74
C THR A 399 -20.72 -3.57 -14.63
N PRO A 400 -19.79 -3.93 -13.75
CA PRO A 400 -20.05 -4.96 -12.73
C PRO A 400 -20.98 -4.44 -11.62
N THR A 401 -21.93 -5.28 -11.23
CA THR A 401 -22.94 -4.97 -10.22
C THR A 401 -22.33 -4.57 -8.89
N TYR A 402 -21.31 -5.32 -8.42
CA TYR A 402 -20.69 -5.02 -7.12
C TYR A 402 -20.12 -3.60 -7.06
N ALA A 403 -19.52 -3.10 -8.16
CA ALA A 403 -18.97 -1.75 -8.19
C ALA A 403 -20.04 -0.66 -8.14
N GLN A 404 -21.21 -0.94 -8.73
CA GLN A 404 -22.38 -0.04 -8.60
C GLN A 404 -22.89 -0.01 -7.18
N ILE A 405 -22.91 -1.16 -6.50
CA ILE A 405 -23.27 -1.26 -5.09
C ILE A 405 -22.26 -0.53 -4.20
N MET A 406 -20.97 -0.66 -4.47
CA MET A 406 -19.95 0.12 -3.78
C MET A 406 -20.12 1.62 -3.99
N LEU A 407 -20.43 2.07 -5.20
CA LEU A 407 -20.71 3.48 -5.49
C LEU A 407 -21.96 3.97 -4.74
N TYR A 408 -23.03 3.17 -4.70
CA TYR A 408 -24.20 3.46 -3.87
C TYR A 408 -23.81 3.64 -2.40
N TYR A 409 -22.99 2.75 -1.85
CA TYR A 409 -22.53 2.84 -0.47
C TYR A 409 -21.64 4.07 -0.25
N ASN A 410 -20.78 4.43 -1.21
CA ASN A 410 -19.99 5.65 -1.16
C ASN A 410 -20.86 6.92 -1.12
N TYR A 411 -21.98 6.96 -1.87
CA TYR A 411 -22.93 8.08 -1.78
C TYR A 411 -23.62 8.15 -0.41
N GLN A 412 -23.92 7.02 0.22
CA GLN A 412 -24.45 7.01 1.59
C GLN A 412 -23.43 7.58 2.58
N ILE A 413 -22.18 7.10 2.53
CA ILE A 413 -21.07 7.61 3.37
C ILE A 413 -20.84 9.11 3.12
N GLY A 414 -20.82 9.54 1.85
CA GLY A 414 -20.69 10.94 1.49
C GLY A 414 -21.81 11.82 2.02
N ALA A 415 -23.03 11.32 2.04
CA ALA A 415 -24.19 12.01 2.64
C ALA A 415 -24.04 12.16 4.15
N ASP A 416 -23.63 11.09 4.85
CA ASP A 416 -23.47 11.09 6.29
C ASP A 416 -22.32 11.99 6.73
N PHE A 417 -21.18 11.96 6.03
CA PHE A 417 -20.07 12.87 6.28
C PHE A 417 -20.47 14.32 5.99
N SER A 418 -21.16 14.58 4.87
CA SER A 418 -21.64 15.95 4.54
C SER A 418 -22.56 16.51 5.62
N GLU A 419 -23.42 15.70 6.18
CA GLU A 419 -24.28 16.12 7.30
C GLU A 419 -23.46 16.45 8.55
N LYS A 420 -22.47 15.60 8.88
CA LYS A 420 -21.58 15.79 10.05
C LYS A 420 -20.74 17.04 9.96
N TRP A 421 -20.22 17.42 8.79
CA TRP A 421 -19.50 18.67 8.62
C TRP A 421 -20.38 19.89 8.29
N GLY A 422 -21.72 19.74 8.35
CA GLY A 422 -22.69 20.83 8.29
C GLY A 422 -23.17 21.18 6.86
N ASP A 423 -22.75 20.47 5.83
CA ASP A 423 -23.21 20.71 4.44
C ASP A 423 -24.50 19.89 4.12
N ARG A 424 -25.61 20.41 4.59
CA ARG A 424 -26.93 19.77 4.35
C ARG A 424 -27.32 19.70 2.87
N LYS A 425 -26.77 20.60 2.03
CA LYS A 425 -27.07 20.58 0.58
C LYS A 425 -26.41 19.38 -0.07
N SER A 426 -25.13 19.17 0.15
CA SER A 426 -24.41 18.00 -0.34
C SER A 426 -24.94 16.70 0.27
N ALA A 427 -25.29 16.68 1.55
CA ALA A 427 -25.91 15.53 2.18
C ALA A 427 -27.20 15.09 1.48
N ARG A 428 -28.11 16.05 1.18
CA ARG A 428 -29.33 15.78 0.43
C ARG A 428 -29.05 15.31 -0.98
N HIS A 429 -28.10 15.93 -1.66
CA HIS A 429 -27.67 15.57 -3.01
C HIS A 429 -27.20 14.12 -3.10
N TYR A 430 -26.27 13.71 -2.22
CA TYR A 430 -25.76 12.35 -2.22
C TYR A 430 -26.81 11.31 -1.80
N ARG A 431 -27.73 11.63 -0.87
CA ARG A 431 -28.88 10.74 -0.58
C ARG A 431 -29.77 10.53 -1.79
N MET A 432 -30.05 11.59 -2.56
CA MET A 432 -30.83 11.45 -3.80
C MET A 432 -30.09 10.61 -4.85
N LYS A 433 -28.78 10.78 -4.99
CA LYS A 433 -27.95 9.95 -5.88
C LYS A 433 -27.96 8.48 -5.45
N ALA A 434 -27.79 8.22 -4.16
CA ALA A 434 -27.85 6.86 -3.61
C ALA A 434 -29.20 6.19 -3.93
N GLU A 435 -30.30 6.86 -3.66
CA GLU A 435 -31.65 6.31 -3.90
C GLU A 435 -31.94 6.06 -5.39
N ALA A 436 -31.50 6.96 -6.26
CA ALA A 436 -31.62 6.78 -7.71
C ALA A 436 -30.79 5.57 -8.19
N LEU A 437 -29.56 5.47 -7.73
CA LEU A 437 -28.66 4.38 -8.08
C LEU A 437 -29.16 3.03 -7.53
N LYS A 438 -29.65 2.98 -6.29
CA LYS A 438 -30.29 1.79 -5.70
C LYS A 438 -31.42 1.25 -6.57
N LYS A 439 -32.34 2.14 -6.98
CA LYS A 439 -33.46 1.76 -7.87
C LYS A 439 -32.95 1.20 -9.20
N SER A 440 -31.92 1.82 -9.77
CA SER A 440 -31.32 1.37 -11.02
C SER A 440 -30.63 0.00 -10.85
N ILE A 441 -29.88 -0.21 -9.76
CA ILE A 441 -29.23 -1.49 -9.46
C ILE A 441 -30.27 -2.62 -9.35
N ILE A 442 -31.30 -2.42 -8.56
CA ILE A 442 -32.35 -3.43 -8.39
C ILE A 442 -33.04 -3.72 -9.74
N LYS A 443 -33.40 -2.68 -10.48
CA LYS A 443 -34.06 -2.83 -11.79
C LYS A 443 -33.26 -3.63 -12.80
N HIS A 444 -31.95 -3.45 -12.83
CA HIS A 444 -31.07 -3.99 -13.89
C HIS A 444 -30.36 -5.28 -13.48
N PHE A 445 -30.10 -5.49 -12.21
CA PHE A 445 -29.20 -6.55 -11.75
C PHE A 445 -29.80 -7.51 -10.74
N TRP A 446 -31.00 -7.24 -10.21
CA TRP A 446 -31.70 -8.19 -9.36
C TRP A 446 -32.38 -9.27 -10.19
N ASN A 447 -32.06 -10.53 -9.91
CA ASN A 447 -32.72 -11.68 -10.49
C ASN A 447 -33.77 -12.18 -9.50
N GLU A 448 -35.05 -11.95 -9.81
CA GLU A 448 -36.17 -12.28 -8.90
C GLU A 448 -36.39 -13.80 -8.74
N GLU A 449 -36.11 -14.57 -9.79
CA GLU A 449 -36.23 -16.02 -9.79
C GLU A 449 -35.22 -16.67 -8.82
N GLN A 450 -34.00 -16.19 -8.86
CA GLN A 450 -32.89 -16.67 -8.00
C GLN A 450 -32.81 -15.95 -6.66
N GLY A 451 -33.45 -14.78 -6.52
CA GLY A 451 -33.38 -13.94 -5.32
C GLY A 451 -31.96 -13.39 -5.04
N LEU A 452 -31.17 -13.16 -6.08
CA LEU A 452 -29.75 -12.79 -6.00
C LEU A 452 -29.39 -11.73 -7.06
N PHE A 453 -28.30 -11.03 -6.86
CA PHE A 453 -27.72 -10.11 -7.84
C PHE A 453 -26.86 -10.85 -8.89
N ILE A 454 -27.02 -10.49 -10.15
CA ILE A 454 -26.20 -10.99 -11.26
C ILE A 454 -24.90 -10.20 -11.38
N ASN A 455 -23.97 -10.67 -12.23
CA ASN A 455 -22.65 -10.05 -12.46
C ASN A 455 -22.72 -8.62 -13.02
N GLY A 456 -23.69 -8.32 -13.91
CA GLY A 456 -23.84 -6.98 -14.49
C GLY A 456 -23.87 -6.97 -16.01
N TYR A 457 -23.24 -5.97 -16.63
CA TYR A 457 -23.07 -5.90 -18.07
C TYR A 457 -21.61 -6.16 -18.47
N THR A 458 -21.44 -6.92 -19.55
CA THR A 458 -20.11 -7.08 -20.20
C THR A 458 -19.67 -5.78 -20.88
N LYS A 459 -18.41 -5.71 -21.30
CA LYS A 459 -17.86 -4.59 -22.08
C LYS A 459 -18.65 -4.30 -23.38
N ASP A 460 -19.30 -5.32 -23.94
CA ASP A 460 -20.11 -5.21 -25.15
C ASP A 460 -21.56 -4.85 -24.86
N GLY A 461 -21.88 -4.51 -23.61
CA GLY A 461 -23.24 -4.12 -23.15
C GLY A 461 -24.23 -5.27 -23.03
N LYS A 462 -23.79 -6.53 -23.11
CA LYS A 462 -24.63 -7.70 -22.89
C LYS A 462 -24.82 -7.96 -21.41
N LEU A 463 -26.04 -8.37 -21.03
CA LEU A 463 -26.32 -8.77 -19.66
C LEU A 463 -25.61 -10.09 -19.33
N ASP A 464 -24.79 -10.07 -18.28
CA ASP A 464 -24.14 -11.25 -17.70
C ASP A 464 -24.95 -11.70 -16.48
N THR A 465 -25.76 -12.74 -16.67
CA THR A 465 -26.67 -13.27 -15.67
C THR A 465 -26.01 -14.25 -14.68
N VAL A 466 -24.71 -14.46 -14.79
CA VAL A 466 -23.95 -15.28 -13.83
C VAL A 466 -24.05 -14.66 -12.45
N ILE A 467 -24.22 -15.49 -11.43
CA ILE A 467 -24.20 -15.08 -10.02
C ILE A 467 -22.78 -15.26 -9.50
N SER A 468 -22.24 -14.18 -8.91
CA SER A 468 -20.95 -14.21 -8.18
C SER A 468 -21.15 -13.76 -6.73
N HIS A 469 -20.21 -14.15 -5.89
CA HIS A 469 -20.22 -13.79 -4.47
C HIS A 469 -20.08 -12.27 -4.24
N HIS A 470 -19.28 -11.58 -5.08
CA HIS A 470 -18.92 -10.17 -4.87
C HIS A 470 -20.14 -9.24 -4.76
N ALA A 471 -21.12 -9.37 -5.68
CA ALA A 471 -22.31 -8.55 -5.66
C ALA A 471 -23.15 -8.80 -4.40
N GLN A 472 -23.23 -10.06 -3.94
CA GLN A 472 -23.99 -10.43 -2.75
C GLN A 472 -23.37 -9.85 -1.48
N TYR A 473 -22.05 -10.02 -1.29
CA TYR A 473 -21.36 -9.49 -0.12
C TYR A 473 -21.45 -7.98 -0.03
N TRP A 474 -21.21 -7.27 -1.14
CA TRP A 474 -21.37 -5.82 -1.14
C TRP A 474 -22.79 -5.36 -0.95
N ALA A 475 -23.77 -6.13 -1.43
CA ALA A 475 -25.19 -5.81 -1.21
C ALA A 475 -25.60 -5.93 0.26
N ILE A 476 -25.05 -6.90 1.00
CA ILE A 476 -25.23 -7.02 2.45
C ILE A 476 -24.60 -5.83 3.17
N LEU A 477 -23.31 -5.57 2.88
CA LEU A 477 -22.54 -4.52 3.54
C LEU A 477 -23.14 -3.12 3.31
N ALA A 478 -23.63 -2.85 2.10
CA ALA A 478 -24.28 -1.59 1.75
C ALA A 478 -25.74 -1.49 2.18
N GLY A 479 -26.32 -2.55 2.75
CA GLY A 479 -27.73 -2.59 3.19
C GLY A 479 -28.75 -2.52 2.05
N ILE A 480 -28.40 -2.97 0.85
CA ILE A 480 -29.30 -3.03 -0.30
C ILE A 480 -29.95 -4.41 -0.47
N PHE A 481 -29.32 -5.46 0.04
CA PHE A 481 -29.86 -6.83 -0.01
C PHE A 481 -31.08 -6.95 0.92
N PRO A 482 -32.21 -7.54 0.44
CA PRO A 482 -33.39 -7.70 1.26
C PRO A 482 -33.13 -8.62 2.47
N LYS A 483 -33.38 -8.13 3.68
CA LYS A 483 -33.08 -8.89 4.91
C LYS A 483 -33.92 -10.18 5.02
N GLU A 484 -35.13 -10.17 4.51
CA GLU A 484 -36.01 -11.32 4.43
C GLU A 484 -35.50 -12.44 3.51
N ARG A 485 -34.47 -12.17 2.73
CA ARG A 485 -33.81 -13.13 1.84
C ARG A 485 -32.47 -13.64 2.37
N TYR A 486 -32.06 -13.25 3.58
CA TYR A 486 -30.76 -13.65 4.13
C TYR A 486 -30.65 -15.16 4.30
N ASP A 487 -31.67 -15.83 4.82
CA ASP A 487 -31.65 -17.29 5.01
C ASP A 487 -31.41 -18.00 3.67
N HIS A 488 -32.16 -17.62 2.63
CA HIS A 488 -31.99 -18.13 1.28
C HIS A 488 -30.58 -17.83 0.75
N LEU A 489 -30.07 -16.62 0.95
CA LEU A 489 -28.73 -16.25 0.51
C LEU A 489 -27.66 -17.14 1.15
N PHE A 490 -27.72 -17.36 2.48
CA PHE A 490 -26.72 -18.17 3.19
C PHE A 490 -26.84 -19.67 2.86
N GLU A 491 -27.98 -20.15 2.43
CA GLU A 491 -28.14 -21.49 1.87
C GLU A 491 -27.50 -21.63 0.48
N VAL A 492 -27.64 -20.60 -0.37
CA VAL A 492 -27.19 -20.66 -1.77
C VAL A 492 -25.71 -20.26 -1.91
N LEU A 493 -25.19 -19.31 -1.15
CA LEU A 493 -23.79 -18.83 -1.27
C LEU A 493 -22.77 -19.96 -1.29
N PRO A 494 -22.82 -21.00 -0.43
CA PRO A 494 -21.86 -22.10 -0.47
C PRO A 494 -21.94 -22.95 -1.74
N THR A 495 -23.07 -22.89 -2.46
CA THR A 495 -23.29 -23.66 -3.69
C THR A 495 -22.83 -22.92 -4.94
N ILE A 496 -22.62 -21.59 -4.85
CA ILE A 496 -22.08 -20.79 -5.93
C ILE A 496 -20.61 -21.16 -6.09
N PRO A 497 -20.20 -21.66 -7.28
CA PRO A 497 -18.81 -22.04 -7.47
C PRO A 497 -17.87 -20.85 -7.23
N TYR A 498 -16.89 -21.05 -6.37
CA TYR A 498 -15.75 -20.16 -6.23
C TYR A 498 -14.82 -20.42 -7.40
N TYR A 499 -14.85 -19.59 -8.41
CA TYR A 499 -13.96 -19.69 -9.54
C TYR A 499 -12.73 -18.79 -9.31
N HIS A 500 -11.87 -19.22 -8.41
CA HIS A 500 -10.54 -18.65 -8.31
C HIS A 500 -9.63 -19.29 -9.36
N ASP A 501 -9.34 -18.56 -10.38
CA ASP A 501 -8.35 -18.94 -11.36
C ASP A 501 -7.00 -18.30 -10.98
N TYR A 502 -6.48 -18.65 -9.83
CA TYR A 502 -5.08 -18.36 -9.46
C TYR A 502 -4.08 -19.25 -10.22
N VAL A 503 -4.45 -19.68 -11.42
CA VAL A 503 -3.59 -20.53 -12.26
C VAL A 503 -2.25 -19.87 -12.59
N SER A 504 -2.16 -18.55 -12.48
CA SER A 504 -0.89 -17.85 -12.65
C SER A 504 0.07 -18.02 -11.48
N TYR A 505 -0.43 -18.31 -10.28
CA TYR A 505 0.39 -18.52 -9.08
C TYR A 505 0.62 -20.00 -8.74
N GLU A 506 -0.27 -20.91 -9.17
CA GLU A 506 -0.11 -22.34 -8.97
C GLU A 506 0.84 -23.01 -9.97
N LYS A 507 1.23 -22.31 -11.03
CA LYS A 507 2.19 -22.81 -12.05
C LYS A 507 3.55 -22.13 -11.98
N GLY A 508 3.78 -21.33 -10.95
CA GLY A 508 5.06 -20.70 -10.65
C GLY A 508 5.92 -21.59 -9.77
#